data_224c5d8e7687f20b313df27a2f473808
#
_entry.id   224c5d8e7687f20b313df27a2f473808
#
_cell.length_a   1.000
_cell.length_b   1.000
_cell.length_c   1.000
_cell.angle_alpha   90.00
_cell.angle_beta   90.00
_cell.angle_gamma   90.00
#
_symmetry.space_group_name_H-M   'P 1'
#
loop_
_entity.id
_entity.type
_entity.pdbx_description
1 polymer ?
#
loop_
_entity_poly.entity_id
_entity_poly.type
_entity_poly.pdbx_seq_one_letter_code
_entity_poly.pdbx_strand_id
1 'polypeptide(L)'
;MTVESVEFLEIPAGWFGMGWDDGLPDARPRHPVWIDAFELGRTPVTNAEFGGFLDDTRAEPPPFWTDPRFSDPEQPVVGVTWTEAVAFCDWLSQTVRRPHRLPSEAEWERAARGGLDAARYPWGDDPPARWFGDRRGPLPAPPRVGREPVNGFGLTDLAGVVHEWCLDWYAADAYRPEPIRAPAGPLDGARRVSRGGAWRHQAPWSPVAHRSSLPPLLRYSDYGFRVARERLAV
;
A
#
# COMPACT_ATOMS: atom_id res chain seq x y z
N MET A 1 18.57 -19.36 2.88
CA MET A 1 18.53 -18.36 1.77
C MET A 1 18.55 -16.98 2.40
N THR A 2 19.36 -16.06 1.90
CA THR A 2 19.35 -14.67 2.37
C THR A 2 17.97 -14.09 2.04
N VAL A 3 17.27 -13.60 3.04
CA VAL A 3 16.09 -12.76 2.85
C VAL A 3 16.55 -11.60 1.96
N GLU A 4 16.13 -11.56 0.69
CA GLU A 4 16.33 -10.36 -0.12
C GLU A 4 15.66 -9.23 0.65
N SER A 5 16.45 -8.28 1.09
CA SER A 5 16.00 -7.28 2.04
C SER A 5 15.05 -6.32 1.33
N VAL A 6 13.83 -6.21 1.84
CA VAL A 6 12.92 -5.12 1.44
C VAL A 6 13.70 -3.80 1.47
N GLU A 7 13.75 -3.10 0.35
CA GLU A 7 14.35 -1.76 0.27
C GLU A 7 13.42 -0.76 0.95
N PHE A 8 13.91 -0.08 1.99
CA PHE A 8 13.14 0.92 2.73
C PHE A 8 13.62 2.34 2.39
N LEU A 9 12.65 3.24 2.25
CA LEU A 9 12.91 4.67 2.05
C LEU A 9 12.32 5.48 3.21
N GLU A 10 13.06 6.51 3.62
CA GLU A 10 12.62 7.43 4.67
C GLU A 10 11.51 8.35 4.16
N ILE A 11 10.42 8.40 4.90
CA ILE A 11 9.31 9.34 4.71
C ILE A 11 9.44 10.43 5.78
N PRO A 12 9.69 11.68 5.38
CA PRO A 12 9.94 12.75 6.33
C PRO A 12 8.67 13.11 7.11
N ALA A 13 8.86 13.45 8.39
CA ALA A 13 7.80 14.00 9.22
C ALA A 13 7.21 15.27 8.62
N GLY A 14 5.93 15.49 8.85
CA GLY A 14 5.30 16.73 8.42
C GLY A 14 3.77 16.68 8.34
N TRP A 15 3.20 17.88 8.18
CA TRP A 15 1.80 18.06 7.85
C TRP A 15 1.56 17.78 6.37
N PHE A 16 0.40 17.21 6.05
CA PHE A 16 -0.11 17.10 4.70
C PHE A 16 -1.64 17.11 4.69
N GLY A 17 -2.24 17.40 3.56
CA GLY A 17 -3.68 17.31 3.39
C GLY A 17 -4.11 15.90 3.03
N MET A 18 -4.66 15.14 3.99
CA MET A 18 -5.23 13.82 3.77
C MET A 18 -6.64 13.93 3.19
N GLY A 19 -6.96 13.08 2.22
CA GLY A 19 -8.26 13.11 1.56
C GLY A 19 -8.32 14.05 0.35
N TRP A 20 -9.52 14.22 -0.21
CA TRP A 20 -9.75 15.02 -1.40
C TRP A 20 -11.20 15.49 -1.49
N ASP A 21 -11.42 16.83 -1.52
CA ASP A 21 -12.77 17.42 -1.46
C ASP A 21 -13.64 17.09 -2.70
N ASP A 22 -13.01 16.87 -3.86
CA ASP A 22 -13.70 16.41 -5.08
C ASP A 22 -13.73 14.87 -5.21
N GLY A 23 -13.25 14.15 -4.20
CA GLY A 23 -13.20 12.69 -4.17
C GLY A 23 -14.53 12.03 -3.83
N LEU A 24 -14.48 10.72 -3.59
CA LEU A 24 -15.63 9.96 -3.09
C LEU A 24 -16.02 10.43 -1.67
N PRO A 25 -17.27 10.23 -1.25
CA PRO A 25 -17.77 10.71 0.05
C PRO A 25 -16.91 10.29 1.25
N ASP A 26 -16.34 9.09 1.22
CA ASP A 26 -15.51 8.53 2.30
C ASP A 26 -14.07 9.08 2.31
N ALA A 27 -13.65 9.77 1.25
CA ALA A 27 -12.38 10.47 1.16
C ALA A 27 -12.50 11.97 1.55
N ARG A 28 -13.63 12.41 2.06
CA ARG A 28 -13.93 13.79 2.42
C ARG A 28 -14.14 13.96 3.93
N PRO A 29 -13.91 15.17 4.45
CA PRO A 29 -13.24 16.30 3.83
C PRO A 29 -11.73 16.08 3.73
N ARG A 30 -11.04 16.80 2.84
CA ARG A 30 -9.60 16.95 2.92
C ARG A 30 -9.25 17.71 4.20
N HIS A 31 -8.32 17.17 4.99
CA HIS A 31 -8.00 17.71 6.31
C HIS A 31 -6.51 17.60 6.64
N PRO A 32 -5.98 18.45 7.51
CA PRO A 32 -4.57 18.41 7.89
C PRO A 32 -4.26 17.22 8.78
N VAL A 33 -3.27 16.42 8.39
CA VAL A 33 -2.76 15.28 9.16
C VAL A 33 -1.26 15.44 9.37
N TRP A 34 -0.78 15.23 10.59
CA TRP A 34 0.64 15.13 10.91
C TRP A 34 1.04 13.65 10.98
N ILE A 35 2.14 13.30 10.33
CA ILE A 35 2.80 12.01 10.46
C ILE A 35 4.24 12.24 10.90
N ASP A 36 4.70 11.47 11.88
CA ASP A 36 6.11 11.44 12.28
C ASP A 36 6.94 10.71 11.22
N ALA A 37 8.26 10.93 11.22
CA ALA A 37 9.13 10.28 10.24
C ALA A 37 9.13 8.75 10.45
N PHE A 38 9.02 8.01 9.36
CA PHE A 38 9.04 6.56 9.34
C PHE A 38 9.73 6.04 8.08
N GLU A 39 9.91 4.75 7.95
CA GLU A 39 10.41 4.14 6.74
C GLU A 39 9.36 3.23 6.11
N LEU A 40 9.24 3.29 4.78
CA LEU A 40 8.29 2.50 4.00
C LEU A 40 9.00 1.70 2.92
N GLY A 41 8.56 0.48 2.69
CA GLY A 41 9.04 -0.34 1.58
C GLY A 41 8.86 0.40 0.24
N ARG A 42 9.92 0.47 -0.57
CA ARG A 42 9.93 1.17 -1.85
C ARG A 42 8.84 0.67 -2.80
N THR A 43 8.60 -0.64 -2.77
CA THR A 43 7.61 -1.36 -3.58
C THR A 43 6.65 -2.14 -2.67
N PRO A 44 5.53 -2.65 -3.19
CA PRO A 44 4.81 -3.73 -2.53
C PRO A 44 5.71 -4.96 -2.35
N VAL A 45 5.41 -5.79 -1.34
CA VAL A 45 6.10 -7.06 -1.11
C VAL A 45 5.96 -7.96 -2.33
N THR A 46 7.08 -8.50 -2.80
CA THR A 46 7.16 -9.37 -3.98
C THR A 46 6.90 -10.84 -3.65
N ASN A 47 6.63 -11.64 -4.69
CA ASN A 47 6.56 -13.11 -4.53
C ASN A 47 7.89 -13.69 -4.03
N ALA A 48 9.04 -13.16 -4.45
CA ALA A 48 10.34 -13.62 -3.96
C ALA A 48 10.49 -13.40 -2.45
N GLU A 49 10.12 -12.22 -1.96
CA GLU A 49 10.18 -11.88 -0.52
C GLU A 49 9.17 -12.71 0.29
N PHE A 50 7.93 -12.84 -0.21
CA PHE A 50 6.90 -13.64 0.45
C PHE A 50 7.24 -15.14 0.43
N GLY A 51 7.93 -15.62 -0.61
CA GLY A 51 8.44 -16.99 -0.70
C GLY A 51 9.40 -17.32 0.45
N GLY A 52 10.27 -16.40 0.84
CA GLY A 52 11.12 -16.57 2.02
C GLY A 52 10.34 -16.78 3.32
N PHE A 53 9.25 -16.03 3.50
CA PHE A 53 8.32 -16.23 4.62
C PHE A 53 7.66 -17.62 4.59
N LEU A 54 7.18 -18.07 3.43
CA LEU A 54 6.56 -19.40 3.29
C LEU A 54 7.57 -20.52 3.59
N ASP A 55 8.80 -20.39 3.09
CA ASP A 55 9.87 -21.40 3.30
C ASP A 55 10.23 -21.54 4.78
N ASP A 56 10.34 -20.43 5.50
CA ASP A 56 10.75 -20.43 6.91
C ASP A 56 9.62 -20.87 7.85
N THR A 57 8.39 -20.43 7.57
CA THR A 57 7.25 -20.64 8.49
C THR A 57 6.43 -21.88 8.17
N ARG A 58 6.56 -22.44 6.96
CA ARG A 58 5.67 -23.49 6.44
C ARG A 58 4.20 -23.07 6.36
N ALA A 59 3.94 -21.78 6.23
CA ALA A 59 2.59 -21.26 6.02
C ALA A 59 2.04 -21.73 4.66
N GLU A 60 0.72 -21.85 4.57
CA GLU A 60 0.06 -22.21 3.31
C GLU A 60 0.21 -21.05 2.29
N PRO A 61 0.61 -21.35 1.06
CA PRO A 61 0.73 -20.31 0.04
C PRO A 61 -0.63 -19.71 -0.35
N PRO A 62 -0.66 -18.45 -0.82
CA PRO A 62 -1.86 -17.82 -1.32
C PRO A 62 -2.49 -18.60 -2.50
N PRO A 63 -3.82 -18.49 -2.74
CA PRO A 63 -4.51 -19.30 -3.79
C PRO A 63 -3.95 -19.13 -5.21
N PHE A 64 -3.31 -17.98 -5.51
CA PHE A 64 -2.78 -17.69 -6.84
C PHE A 64 -1.29 -17.98 -6.99
N TRP A 65 -0.66 -18.59 -5.98
CA TRP A 65 0.80 -18.76 -5.88
C TRP A 65 1.42 -19.51 -7.06
N THR A 66 0.72 -20.50 -7.60
CA THR A 66 1.18 -21.31 -8.72
C THR A 66 0.57 -20.93 -10.07
N ASP A 67 -0.29 -19.92 -10.12
CA ASP A 67 -0.87 -19.42 -11.37
C ASP A 67 0.19 -18.63 -12.15
N PRO A 68 0.53 -19.00 -13.41
CA PRO A 68 1.58 -18.32 -14.17
C PRO A 68 1.37 -16.82 -14.38
N ARG A 69 0.15 -16.33 -14.21
CA ARG A 69 -0.15 -14.89 -14.30
C ARG A 69 0.34 -14.09 -13.09
N PHE A 70 0.56 -14.77 -11.94
CA PHE A 70 0.81 -14.15 -10.64
C PHE A 70 2.06 -14.68 -9.94
N SER A 71 2.82 -15.60 -10.57
CA SER A 71 3.93 -16.32 -9.93
C SER A 71 5.33 -15.83 -10.29
N ASP A 72 5.45 -14.73 -11.02
CA ASP A 72 6.76 -14.14 -11.31
C ASP A 72 7.37 -13.61 -10.00
N PRO A 73 8.63 -13.94 -9.68
CA PRO A 73 9.30 -13.52 -8.44
C PRO A 73 9.30 -12.01 -8.20
N GLU A 74 9.34 -11.20 -9.27
CA GLU A 74 9.34 -9.73 -9.21
C GLU A 74 7.93 -9.11 -9.25
N GLN A 75 6.87 -9.91 -9.36
CA GLN A 75 5.50 -9.41 -9.18
C GLN A 75 5.17 -9.21 -7.69
N PRO A 76 4.29 -8.25 -7.34
CA PRO A 76 3.76 -8.16 -5.99
C PRO A 76 3.03 -9.45 -5.63
N VAL A 77 3.20 -9.93 -4.40
CA VAL A 77 2.39 -11.02 -3.88
C VAL A 77 0.92 -10.61 -3.85
N VAL A 78 0.03 -11.50 -4.31
CA VAL A 78 -1.42 -11.25 -4.35
C VAL A 78 -2.21 -12.40 -3.72
N GLY A 79 -3.46 -12.12 -3.39
CA GLY A 79 -4.33 -13.13 -2.77
C GLY A 79 -4.02 -13.35 -1.29
N VAL A 80 -3.34 -12.41 -0.66
CA VAL A 80 -3.04 -12.42 0.78
C VAL A 80 -4.15 -11.76 1.58
N THR A 81 -4.52 -12.37 2.70
CA THR A 81 -5.40 -11.77 3.70
C THR A 81 -4.65 -10.70 4.50
N TRP A 82 -5.38 -9.83 5.19
CA TRP A 82 -4.77 -8.87 6.12
C TRP A 82 -3.95 -9.57 7.21
N THR A 83 -4.44 -10.69 7.74
CA THR A 83 -3.75 -11.45 8.78
C THR A 83 -2.45 -12.10 8.29
N GLU A 84 -2.40 -12.56 7.04
CA GLU A 84 -1.18 -13.07 6.43
C GLU A 84 -0.16 -11.96 6.18
N ALA A 85 -0.62 -10.77 5.78
CA ALA A 85 0.25 -9.60 5.64
C ALA A 85 0.86 -9.16 6.98
N VAL A 86 0.09 -9.20 8.08
CA VAL A 86 0.61 -8.97 9.43
C VAL A 86 1.58 -10.06 9.84
N ALA A 87 1.26 -11.34 9.61
CA ALA A 87 2.16 -12.46 9.92
C ALA A 87 3.51 -12.36 9.18
N PHE A 88 3.52 -11.89 7.94
CA PHE A 88 4.75 -11.57 7.22
C PHE A 88 5.56 -10.48 7.92
N CYS A 89 4.91 -9.38 8.35
CA CYS A 89 5.58 -8.31 9.07
C CYS A 89 6.18 -8.80 10.40
N ASP A 90 5.47 -9.65 11.13
CA ASP A 90 5.93 -10.24 12.39
C ASP A 90 7.15 -11.17 12.16
N TRP A 91 7.08 -12.03 11.14
CA TRP A 91 8.22 -12.87 10.73
C TRP A 91 9.44 -12.04 10.34
N LEU A 92 9.26 -11.00 9.51
CA LEU A 92 10.33 -10.11 9.10
C LEU A 92 10.95 -9.40 10.32
N SER A 93 10.11 -8.96 11.27
CA SER A 93 10.55 -8.34 12.52
C SER A 93 11.47 -9.25 13.33
N GLN A 94 11.13 -10.53 13.44
CA GLN A 94 11.92 -11.54 14.15
C GLN A 94 13.23 -11.84 13.40
N THR A 95 13.15 -11.99 12.08
CA THR A 95 14.30 -12.35 11.23
C THR A 95 15.37 -11.26 11.24
N VAL A 96 14.97 -9.99 11.09
CA VAL A 96 15.94 -8.88 11.06
C VAL A 96 16.10 -8.15 12.41
N ARG A 97 15.41 -8.61 13.46
CA ARG A 97 15.45 -8.06 14.83
C ARG A 97 15.14 -6.56 14.90
N ARG A 98 14.19 -6.12 14.09
CA ARG A 98 13.69 -4.75 14.06
C ARG A 98 12.17 -4.80 13.80
N PRO A 99 11.35 -4.03 14.54
CA PRO A 99 9.89 -4.03 14.34
C PRO A 99 9.49 -3.60 12.94
N HIS A 100 8.63 -4.39 12.31
CA HIS A 100 7.98 -4.11 11.03
C HIS A 100 6.49 -4.28 11.17
N ARG A 101 5.73 -3.55 10.39
CA ARG A 101 4.26 -3.55 10.42
C ARG A 101 3.69 -3.14 9.06
N LEU A 102 2.40 -3.25 8.89
CA LEU A 102 1.72 -2.53 7.82
C LEU A 102 1.76 -1.02 8.09
N PRO A 103 1.72 -0.15 7.08
CA PRO A 103 1.52 1.27 7.27
C PRO A 103 0.11 1.55 7.83
N SER A 104 -0.07 2.62 8.60
CA SER A 104 -1.40 3.18 8.80
C SER A 104 -1.92 3.78 7.49
N GLU A 105 -3.23 4.00 7.40
CA GLU A 105 -3.84 4.62 6.23
C GLU A 105 -3.23 6.00 5.96
N ALA A 106 -3.01 6.79 7.00
CA ALA A 106 -2.44 8.12 6.90
C ALA A 106 -0.96 8.11 6.50
N GLU A 107 -0.18 7.16 7.01
CA GLU A 107 1.21 6.94 6.58
C GLU A 107 1.28 6.58 5.10
N TRP A 108 0.41 5.66 4.67
CA TRP A 108 0.35 5.26 3.27
C TRP A 108 0.06 6.47 2.36
N GLU A 109 -0.96 7.28 2.70
CA GLU A 109 -1.31 8.45 1.88
C GLU A 109 -0.22 9.52 1.91
N ARG A 110 0.38 9.80 3.09
CA ARG A 110 1.54 10.70 3.21
C ARG A 110 2.67 10.28 2.28
N ALA A 111 3.01 9.01 2.30
CA ALA A 111 4.05 8.43 1.47
C ALA A 111 3.70 8.49 -0.02
N ALA A 112 2.47 8.12 -0.37
CA ALA A 112 1.99 8.13 -1.75
C ALA A 112 1.99 9.52 -2.37
N ARG A 113 1.69 10.56 -1.59
CA ARG A 113 1.73 11.95 -2.08
C ARG A 113 3.14 12.43 -2.46
N GLY A 114 4.21 11.84 -1.93
CA GLY A 114 5.57 12.16 -2.34
C GLY A 114 5.95 13.64 -2.21
N GLY A 115 5.30 14.40 -1.32
CA GLY A 115 5.45 15.85 -1.17
C GLY A 115 4.52 16.69 -2.07
N LEU A 116 3.73 16.07 -2.95
CA LEU A 116 2.73 16.74 -3.79
C LEU A 116 1.38 16.79 -3.08
N ASP A 117 1.13 17.83 -2.32
CA ASP A 117 0.03 17.89 -1.35
C ASP A 117 -1.39 17.81 -1.95
N ALA A 118 -1.58 18.25 -3.19
CA ALA A 118 -2.89 18.31 -3.86
C ALA A 118 -2.97 17.42 -5.12
N ALA A 119 -1.92 16.71 -5.48
CA ALA A 119 -1.88 15.93 -6.71
C ALA A 119 -2.83 14.72 -6.65
N ARG A 120 -3.39 14.37 -7.80
CA ARG A 120 -4.30 13.23 -7.97
C ARG A 120 -3.56 11.89 -7.86
N TYR A 121 -2.35 11.81 -8.41
CA TYR A 121 -1.51 10.62 -8.45
C TYR A 121 -0.17 10.86 -7.76
N PRO A 122 0.60 9.82 -7.44
CA PRO A 122 1.90 9.95 -6.76
C PRO A 122 2.93 10.82 -7.48
N TRP A 123 2.78 11.05 -8.77
CA TRP A 123 3.67 11.81 -9.66
C TRP A 123 3.09 13.11 -10.20
N GLY A 124 1.84 13.46 -9.85
CA GLY A 124 1.15 14.66 -10.34
C GLY A 124 -0.30 14.39 -10.74
N ASP A 125 -0.86 15.24 -11.60
CA ASP A 125 -2.27 15.16 -12.00
C ASP A 125 -2.50 14.36 -13.28
N ASP A 126 -1.46 14.16 -14.07
CA ASP A 126 -1.54 13.41 -15.31
C ASP A 126 -1.65 11.91 -15.02
N PRO A 127 -2.68 11.25 -15.56
CA PRO A 127 -2.78 9.80 -15.44
C PRO A 127 -1.62 9.11 -16.17
N PRO A 128 -1.18 7.92 -15.71
CA PRO A 128 -0.06 7.22 -16.33
C PRO A 128 -0.28 6.97 -17.83
N ALA A 129 0.76 7.20 -18.63
CA ALA A 129 0.71 7.00 -20.08
C ALA A 129 0.27 5.59 -20.47
N ARG A 130 0.61 4.55 -19.68
CA ARG A 130 0.18 3.16 -19.91
C ARG A 130 -1.34 2.96 -19.85
N TRP A 131 -2.08 3.88 -19.19
CA TRP A 131 -3.54 3.81 -19.11
C TRP A 131 -4.22 4.48 -20.31
N PHE A 132 -3.49 5.20 -21.13
CA PHE A 132 -3.97 5.96 -22.31
C PHE A 132 -3.36 5.53 -23.64
N GLY A 133 -2.34 4.66 -23.65
CA GLY A 133 -1.81 4.06 -24.86
C GLY A 133 -2.79 3.07 -25.52
N ASP A 134 -2.32 2.23 -26.43
CA ASP A 134 -3.12 1.22 -27.14
C ASP A 134 -3.79 0.19 -26.20
N ARG A 135 -3.43 0.17 -24.93
CA ARG A 135 -4.03 -0.68 -23.88
C ARG A 135 -4.97 0.13 -22.99
N ARG A 136 -6.12 0.50 -23.52
CA ARG A 136 -7.18 1.15 -22.79
C ARG A 136 -7.99 0.14 -21.95
N GLY A 137 -7.41 -0.41 -20.90
CA GLY A 137 -8.16 -1.36 -20.08
C GLY A 137 -7.36 -1.96 -18.93
N PRO A 138 -8.00 -2.79 -18.10
CA PRO A 138 -7.34 -3.52 -17.05
C PRO A 138 -6.19 -4.36 -17.61
N LEU A 139 -5.10 -4.47 -16.85
CA LEU A 139 -4.02 -5.39 -17.18
C LEU A 139 -4.51 -6.85 -16.94
N PRO A 140 -3.91 -7.86 -17.59
CA PRO A 140 -4.26 -9.27 -17.36
C PRO A 140 -3.73 -9.81 -16.02
N ALA A 141 -2.76 -9.11 -15.43
CA ALA A 141 -2.11 -9.44 -14.16
C ALA A 141 -1.37 -8.20 -13.61
N PRO A 142 -0.96 -8.17 -12.33
CA PRO A 142 -0.13 -7.09 -11.81
C PRO A 142 1.21 -7.04 -12.57
N PRO A 143 1.75 -5.86 -12.86
CA PRO A 143 3.09 -5.75 -13.42
C PRO A 143 4.14 -6.17 -12.39
N ARG A 144 5.38 -6.43 -12.83
CA ARG A 144 6.54 -6.50 -11.93
C ARG A 144 6.69 -5.17 -11.19
N VAL A 145 7.16 -5.22 -9.96
CA VAL A 145 7.38 -4.01 -9.16
C VAL A 145 8.48 -3.11 -9.78
N GLY A 146 8.49 -1.84 -9.40
CA GLY A 146 9.46 -0.86 -9.87
C GLY A 146 9.24 -0.37 -11.31
N ARG A 147 8.04 -0.59 -11.87
CA ARG A 147 7.72 -0.20 -13.26
C ARG A 147 6.93 1.09 -13.38
N GLU A 148 6.33 1.52 -12.28
CA GLU A 148 5.57 2.77 -12.26
C GLU A 148 6.47 3.98 -11.97
N PRO A 149 6.00 5.20 -12.32
CA PRO A 149 6.75 6.40 -12.01
C PRO A 149 7.09 6.52 -10.52
N VAL A 150 8.31 6.95 -10.26
CA VAL A 150 8.81 7.20 -8.91
C VAL A 150 8.25 8.53 -8.41
N ASN A 151 7.74 8.58 -7.18
CA ASN A 151 7.27 9.82 -6.56
C ASN A 151 8.42 10.62 -5.91
N GLY A 152 8.11 11.79 -5.35
CA GLY A 152 9.12 12.67 -4.75
C GLY A 152 9.82 12.12 -3.51
N PHE A 153 9.37 11.00 -2.92
CA PHE A 153 10.06 10.28 -1.84
C PHE A 153 10.80 9.03 -2.32
N GLY A 154 10.87 8.79 -3.62
CA GLY A 154 11.57 7.64 -4.19
C GLY A 154 10.73 6.36 -4.27
N LEU A 155 9.48 6.39 -3.84
CA LEU A 155 8.58 5.23 -3.87
C LEU A 155 7.97 5.03 -5.25
N THR A 156 7.63 3.79 -5.58
CA THR A 156 6.97 3.41 -6.83
C THR A 156 5.78 2.47 -6.58
N ASP A 157 5.00 2.20 -7.62
CA ASP A 157 3.88 1.24 -7.63
C ASP A 157 2.72 1.57 -6.67
N LEU A 158 2.56 2.86 -6.34
CA LEU A 158 1.56 3.36 -5.39
C LEU A 158 0.17 3.58 -6.01
N ALA A 159 0.01 3.36 -7.31
CA ALA A 159 -1.27 3.56 -7.98
C ALA A 159 -1.51 2.52 -9.09
N GLY A 160 -2.61 1.79 -8.99
CA GLY A 160 -3.06 0.86 -10.03
C GLY A 160 -2.23 -0.42 -10.18
N VAL A 161 -1.50 -0.84 -9.16
CA VAL A 161 -0.74 -2.10 -9.16
C VAL A 161 -1.48 -3.15 -8.32
N VAL A 162 -1.55 -2.98 -7.02
CA VAL A 162 -2.37 -3.79 -6.12
C VAL A 162 -3.03 -2.91 -5.07
N HIS A 163 -4.18 -3.33 -4.55
CA HIS A 163 -4.70 -2.79 -3.31
C HIS A 163 -3.75 -3.17 -2.18
N GLU A 164 -3.25 -2.20 -1.44
CA GLU A 164 -2.31 -2.40 -0.35
C GLU A 164 -3.01 -2.32 0.99
N TRP A 165 -2.93 -3.40 1.78
CA TRP A 165 -3.46 -3.44 3.13
C TRP A 165 -2.82 -2.40 4.04
N CYS A 166 -3.66 -1.71 4.84
CA CYS A 166 -3.25 -0.83 5.92
C CYS A 166 -3.64 -1.40 7.29
N LEU A 167 -3.07 -0.86 8.37
CA LEU A 167 -3.38 -1.28 9.74
C LEU A 167 -4.82 -0.97 10.15
N ASP A 168 -5.35 0.15 9.65
CA ASP A 168 -6.57 0.75 10.16
C ASP A 168 -7.82 -0.08 9.87
N TRP A 169 -8.76 -0.08 10.82
CA TRP A 169 -10.13 -0.42 10.52
C TRP A 169 -10.78 0.67 9.67
N TYR A 170 -11.61 0.27 8.73
CA TYR A 170 -12.29 1.20 7.84
C TYR A 170 -13.60 1.70 8.47
N ALA A 171 -13.78 3.03 8.45
CA ALA A 171 -15.06 3.69 8.60
C ALA A 171 -15.22 4.76 7.51
N ALA A 172 -16.38 4.78 6.87
CA ALA A 172 -16.65 5.71 5.78
C ALA A 172 -16.69 7.18 6.24
N ASP A 173 -16.98 7.41 7.51
CA ASP A 173 -17.09 8.72 8.15
C ASP A 173 -15.91 9.04 9.08
N ALA A 174 -14.75 8.39 8.88
CA ALA A 174 -13.58 8.60 9.76
C ALA A 174 -12.95 9.99 9.63
N TYR A 175 -13.04 10.61 8.45
CA TYR A 175 -12.40 11.89 8.19
C TYR A 175 -13.16 13.06 8.83
N ARG A 176 -12.42 13.98 9.44
CA ARG A 176 -12.94 15.19 10.09
C ARG A 176 -12.12 16.40 9.65
N PRO A 177 -12.70 17.62 9.60
CA PRO A 177 -11.97 18.80 9.13
C PRO A 177 -10.85 19.26 10.06
N GLU A 178 -10.87 18.84 11.34
CA GLU A 178 -9.91 19.27 12.34
C GLU A 178 -8.54 18.66 12.12
N PRO A 179 -7.45 19.42 12.37
CA PRO A 179 -6.09 18.87 12.35
C PRO A 179 -5.91 17.72 13.32
N ILE A 180 -5.31 16.63 12.87
CA ILE A 180 -5.05 15.45 13.69
C ILE A 180 -3.60 14.96 13.54
N ARG A 181 -3.05 14.34 14.59
CA ARG A 181 -1.73 13.72 14.56
C ARG A 181 -1.85 12.20 14.61
N ALA A 182 -1.11 11.54 13.69
CA ALA A 182 -0.99 10.10 13.61
C ALA A 182 -2.32 9.35 13.82
N PRO A 183 -3.37 9.64 13.02
CA PRO A 183 -4.64 8.95 13.18
C PRO A 183 -4.47 7.44 12.92
N ALA A 184 -5.13 6.63 13.72
CA ALA A 184 -5.09 5.16 13.63
C ALA A 184 -6.46 4.55 13.23
N GLY A 185 -7.40 5.39 12.76
CA GLY A 185 -8.76 4.95 12.47
C GLY A 185 -9.55 4.53 13.71
N PRO A 186 -10.72 3.89 13.54
CA PRO A 186 -11.51 3.36 14.64
C PRO A 186 -10.80 2.17 15.33
N LEU A 187 -11.14 1.93 16.61
CA LEU A 187 -10.53 0.85 17.40
C LEU A 187 -10.94 -0.55 16.94
N ASP A 188 -12.11 -0.68 16.34
CA ASP A 188 -12.64 -1.92 15.78
C ASP A 188 -13.41 -1.68 14.48
N GLY A 189 -13.78 -2.75 13.80
CA GLY A 189 -14.53 -2.68 12.56
C GLY A 189 -14.69 -4.04 11.88
N ALA A 190 -15.46 -4.07 10.81
CA ALA A 190 -15.68 -5.28 10.01
C ALA A 190 -14.70 -5.40 8.81
N ARG A 191 -14.06 -4.31 8.43
CA ARG A 191 -13.21 -4.21 7.23
C ARG A 191 -11.93 -3.46 7.54
N ARG A 192 -10.82 -3.91 6.96
CA ARG A 192 -9.54 -3.20 7.00
C ARG A 192 -9.41 -2.29 5.79
N VAL A 193 -8.75 -1.16 6.00
CA VAL A 193 -8.44 -0.21 4.91
C VAL A 193 -7.47 -0.86 3.92
N SER A 194 -7.66 -0.53 2.65
CA SER A 194 -6.69 -0.76 1.59
C SER A 194 -6.61 0.45 0.67
N ARG A 195 -5.46 0.65 0.04
CA ARG A 195 -5.15 1.84 -0.74
C ARG A 195 -4.52 1.49 -2.10
N GLY A 196 -4.40 2.49 -3.00
CA GLY A 196 -3.64 2.39 -4.25
C GLY A 196 -4.42 1.95 -5.48
N GLY A 197 -5.55 1.28 -5.32
CA GLY A 197 -6.25 0.66 -6.46
C GLY A 197 -5.45 -0.52 -7.03
N ALA A 198 -5.89 -1.11 -8.14
CA ALA A 198 -5.28 -2.34 -8.62
C ALA A 198 -5.17 -2.41 -10.15
N TRP A 199 -4.33 -3.33 -10.62
CA TRP A 199 -4.00 -3.61 -12.01
C TRP A 199 -5.23 -3.83 -12.93
N ARG A 200 -6.32 -4.30 -12.37
CA ARG A 200 -7.58 -4.54 -13.10
C ARG A 200 -8.55 -3.36 -13.09
N HIS A 201 -8.20 -2.27 -12.40
CA HIS A 201 -9.02 -1.06 -12.38
C HIS A 201 -8.61 -0.09 -13.48
N GLN A 202 -9.55 0.77 -13.87
CA GLN A 202 -9.26 1.92 -14.71
C GLN A 202 -8.63 3.06 -13.87
N ALA A 203 -7.89 3.95 -14.53
CA ALA A 203 -7.23 5.09 -13.93
C ALA A 203 -8.07 5.90 -12.92
N PRO A 204 -9.35 6.21 -13.17
CA PRO A 204 -10.18 6.98 -12.24
C PRO A 204 -10.33 6.36 -10.85
N TRP A 205 -10.03 5.06 -10.69
CA TRP A 205 -10.16 4.31 -9.43
C TRP A 205 -8.86 4.18 -8.63
N SER A 206 -7.79 4.87 -9.05
CA SER A 206 -6.50 4.80 -8.37
C SER A 206 -5.89 6.17 -7.99
N PRO A 207 -6.66 7.25 -7.72
CA PRO A 207 -6.11 8.45 -7.14
C PRO A 207 -5.53 8.16 -5.74
N VAL A 208 -4.52 8.95 -5.33
CA VAL A 208 -3.87 8.81 -4.02
C VAL A 208 -4.87 8.83 -2.86
N ALA A 209 -5.87 9.70 -2.92
CA ALA A 209 -6.88 9.81 -1.87
C ALA A 209 -7.98 8.75 -1.91
N HIS A 210 -8.02 7.89 -2.94
CA HIS A 210 -9.07 6.88 -3.04
C HIS A 210 -8.91 5.82 -1.96
N ARG A 211 -9.99 5.63 -1.20
CA ARG A 211 -10.08 4.64 -0.11
C ARG A 211 -10.75 3.37 -0.61
N SER A 212 -10.30 2.24 -0.17
CA SER A 212 -10.94 0.94 -0.34
C SER A 212 -10.89 0.14 0.94
N SER A 213 -11.62 -0.93 1.01
CA SER A 213 -11.62 -1.78 2.20
C SER A 213 -12.12 -3.19 1.89
N LEU A 214 -11.70 -4.17 2.71
CA LEU A 214 -12.12 -5.55 2.59
C LEU A 214 -12.16 -6.21 3.98
N PRO A 215 -13.06 -7.15 4.26
CA PRO A 215 -12.98 -7.98 5.46
C PRO A 215 -11.61 -8.66 5.58
N PRO A 216 -10.97 -8.69 6.76
CA PRO A 216 -9.55 -9.06 6.92
C PRO A 216 -9.21 -10.50 6.52
N LEU A 217 -10.18 -11.39 6.45
CA LEU A 217 -10.00 -12.80 6.07
C LEU A 217 -10.33 -13.08 4.59
N LEU A 218 -10.83 -12.09 3.86
CA LEU A 218 -11.05 -12.24 2.42
C LEU A 218 -9.78 -11.93 1.64
N ARG A 219 -9.67 -12.53 0.47
CA ARG A 219 -8.52 -12.40 -0.43
C ARG A 219 -8.96 -12.36 -1.88
N TYR A 220 -8.35 -11.45 -2.65
CA TYR A 220 -8.54 -11.34 -4.08
C TYR A 220 -7.19 -11.23 -4.79
N SER A 221 -7.14 -11.57 -6.06
CA SER A 221 -5.91 -11.54 -6.88
C SER A 221 -5.36 -10.13 -7.14
N ASP A 222 -5.95 -9.12 -6.58
CA ASP A 222 -5.55 -7.72 -6.68
C ASP A 222 -5.26 -7.07 -5.31
N TYR A 223 -5.13 -7.89 -4.24
CA TYR A 223 -4.77 -7.45 -2.89
C TYR A 223 -3.39 -7.98 -2.51
N GLY A 224 -2.52 -7.04 -2.16
CA GLY A 224 -1.17 -7.23 -1.64
C GLY A 224 -0.91 -6.25 -0.50
N PHE A 225 0.34 -5.93 -0.22
CA PHE A 225 0.71 -5.00 0.85
C PHE A 225 2.15 -4.52 0.68
N ARG A 226 2.51 -3.45 1.39
CA ARG A 226 3.90 -3.05 1.64
C ARG A 226 4.18 -2.94 3.12
N VAL A 227 5.46 -2.94 3.49
CA VAL A 227 5.90 -2.95 4.88
C VAL A 227 6.34 -1.55 5.29
N ALA A 228 5.98 -1.16 6.51
CA ALA A 228 6.47 0.03 7.20
C ALA A 228 7.30 -0.36 8.43
N ARG A 229 8.16 0.56 8.88
CA ARG A 229 8.87 0.44 10.14
C ARG A 229 9.21 1.81 10.72
N GLU A 230 9.43 1.84 12.03
CA GLU A 230 9.87 3.05 12.69
C GLU A 230 11.29 3.44 12.22
N ARG A 231 11.53 4.75 12.09
CA ARG A 231 12.87 5.26 11.86
C ARG A 231 13.73 5.00 13.10
N LEU A 232 14.94 4.51 12.89
CA LEU A 232 15.90 4.42 13.99
C LEU A 232 16.28 5.83 14.43
N ALA A 233 16.19 6.10 15.73
CA ALA A 233 16.75 7.32 16.28
C ALA A 233 18.27 7.31 16.05
N VAL A 234 18.77 8.34 15.40
CA VAL A 234 20.21 8.58 15.21
C VAL A 234 20.78 9.21 16.46
#